data_20bcf07e8f1ec6648912d5df808ffb48
#
_entry.id   20bcf07e8f1ec6648912d5df808ffb48
#
_cell.length_a   1.000
_cell.length_b   1.000
_cell.length_c   1.000
_cell.angle_alpha   90.00
_cell.angle_beta   90.00
_cell.angle_gamma   90.00
#
_symmetry.space_group_name_H-M   'P 1'
#
loop_
_entity.id
_entity.type
_entity.pdbx_description
1 polymer ?
#
loop_
_entity_poly.entity_id
_entity_poly.type
_entity_poly.pdbx_seq_one_letter_code
_entity_poly.pdbx_strand_id
1 'polypeptide(L)'
;MMMRLFVATLALAAGFSTVTAAAEPTPNPAGPAPKAVPASVWINPSEIPMNGDYHWSAANPTVSGRAAFLSMRLCGSPSAAVLPPASAIATQIAPGTAASVVQAAGQWPEGATDGASAFQSAIRSQLNYCPGVGDVISVDLRPAPSWYGFAATLLVGKERDNPTSEVHIYNVVPPESGTVSELAVTVLRTGAEPSPWKPVDDATVLRALAQPLCKGSC
;
A
#
# COMPACT_ATOMS: atom_id res chain seq x y z
N MET A 1 -33.94 77.57 -7.51
CA MET A 1 -32.71 76.79 -7.24
C MET A 1 -32.66 75.67 -8.27
N MET A 2 -31.95 75.86 -9.40
CA MET A 2 -31.97 75.01 -10.57
C MET A 2 -30.84 74.00 -10.49
N MET A 3 -31.17 72.69 -10.45
CA MET A 3 -30.23 71.60 -10.44
C MET A 3 -30.00 71.09 -11.88
N ARG A 4 -28.80 71.32 -12.43
CA ARG A 4 -28.42 70.88 -13.77
C ARG A 4 -27.98 69.42 -13.72
N LEU A 5 -28.67 68.59 -14.53
CA LEU A 5 -28.32 67.22 -14.81
C LEU A 5 -27.18 67.18 -15.83
N PHE A 6 -26.04 66.55 -15.48
CA PHE A 6 -25.01 66.22 -16.45
C PHE A 6 -25.22 64.75 -16.87
N VAL A 7 -25.48 64.58 -18.16
CA VAL A 7 -25.49 63.22 -18.79
C VAL A 7 -24.09 62.95 -19.30
N ALA A 8 -23.44 61.95 -18.76
CA ALA A 8 -22.16 61.46 -19.25
C ALA A 8 -22.38 60.23 -20.16
N THR A 9 -22.06 60.42 -21.43
CA THR A 9 -22.12 59.37 -22.47
C THR A 9 -20.82 58.48 -22.33
N LEU A 10 -20.98 57.21 -21.96
CA LEU A 10 -19.89 56.25 -21.98
C LEU A 10 -19.85 55.57 -23.36
N ALA A 11 -18.77 55.79 -24.11
CA ALA A 11 -18.48 55.03 -25.34
C ALA A 11 -17.85 53.68 -24.98
N LEU A 12 -18.54 52.58 -25.27
CA LEU A 12 -17.97 51.22 -25.20
C LEU A 12 -17.14 50.97 -26.46
N ALA A 13 -15.80 50.88 -26.31
CA ALA A 13 -14.93 50.36 -27.33
C ALA A 13 -14.87 48.82 -27.18
N ALA A 14 -15.49 48.09 -28.11
CA ALA A 14 -15.42 46.64 -28.20
C ALA A 14 -14.04 46.24 -28.78
N GLY A 15 -13.09 45.89 -27.89
CA GLY A 15 -11.83 45.27 -28.29
C GLY A 15 -12.05 43.78 -28.57
N PHE A 16 -11.99 43.36 -29.82
CA PHE A 16 -11.94 41.96 -30.20
C PHE A 16 -10.55 41.42 -29.87
N SER A 17 -10.40 40.73 -28.73
CA SER A 17 -9.22 39.93 -28.45
C SER A 17 -9.33 38.63 -29.23
N THR A 18 -8.48 38.44 -30.23
CA THR A 18 -8.29 37.15 -30.89
C THR A 18 -7.65 36.17 -29.89
N VAL A 19 -8.44 35.28 -29.35
CA VAL A 19 -7.94 34.15 -28.54
C VAL A 19 -7.23 33.18 -29.51
N THR A 20 -5.93 33.20 -29.50
CA THR A 20 -5.13 32.19 -30.18
C THR A 20 -5.39 30.84 -29.44
N ALA A 21 -6.10 29.91 -30.09
CA ALA A 21 -6.29 28.57 -29.57
C ALA A 21 -4.91 27.93 -29.37
N ALA A 22 -4.52 27.73 -28.11
CA ALA A 22 -3.38 26.93 -27.79
C ALA A 22 -3.67 25.52 -28.32
N ALA A 23 -2.78 24.98 -29.15
CA ALA A 23 -2.87 23.59 -29.60
C ALA A 23 -2.99 22.69 -28.37
N GLU A 24 -4.04 21.89 -28.30
CA GLU A 24 -4.16 20.84 -27.28
C GLU A 24 -2.92 19.96 -27.35
N PRO A 25 -2.27 19.68 -26.21
CA PRO A 25 -1.15 18.76 -26.21
C PRO A 25 -1.65 17.42 -26.74
N THR A 26 -1.04 16.95 -27.82
CA THR A 26 -1.31 15.61 -28.37
C THR A 26 -1.18 14.60 -27.23
N PRO A 27 -2.18 13.75 -26.99
CA PRO A 27 -2.10 12.75 -25.95
C PRO A 27 -0.89 11.88 -26.24
N ASN A 28 0.04 11.83 -25.29
CA ASN A 28 1.20 10.98 -25.36
C ASN A 28 0.70 9.55 -25.65
N PRO A 29 1.24 8.80 -26.64
CA PRO A 29 0.77 7.47 -26.92
C PRO A 29 0.77 6.68 -25.61
N ALA A 30 -0.41 6.21 -25.20
CA ALA A 30 -0.58 5.47 -23.97
C ALA A 30 0.41 4.30 -23.99
N GLY A 31 1.36 4.31 -23.06
CA GLY A 31 2.28 3.19 -22.88
C GLY A 31 1.47 1.89 -22.72
N PRO A 32 2.08 0.72 -22.89
CA PRO A 32 1.38 -0.55 -22.76
C PRO A 32 0.62 -0.56 -21.42
N ALA A 33 -0.65 -0.96 -21.49
CA ALA A 33 -1.50 -1.02 -20.29
C ALA A 33 -0.80 -1.84 -19.19
N PRO A 34 -0.81 -1.37 -17.93
CA PRO A 34 -0.18 -2.09 -16.85
C PRO A 34 -0.77 -3.50 -16.78
N LYS A 35 0.09 -4.53 -16.71
CA LYS A 35 -0.37 -5.91 -16.51
C LYS A 35 -1.15 -5.98 -15.19
N ALA A 36 -2.30 -6.62 -15.23
CA ALA A 36 -3.06 -6.90 -14.01
C ALA A 36 -2.22 -7.75 -13.05
N VAL A 37 -2.43 -7.56 -11.75
CA VAL A 37 -1.80 -8.41 -10.74
C VAL A 37 -2.23 -9.87 -10.99
N PRO A 38 -1.27 -10.82 -11.08
CA PRO A 38 -1.60 -12.22 -11.36
C PRO A 38 -2.50 -12.83 -10.29
N ALA A 39 -3.44 -13.68 -10.69
CA ALA A 39 -4.31 -14.38 -9.75
C ALA A 39 -3.53 -15.33 -8.79
N SER A 40 -2.35 -15.78 -9.21
CA SER A 40 -1.47 -16.64 -8.42
C SER A 40 -0.72 -15.92 -7.28
N VAL A 41 -0.81 -14.59 -7.18
CA VAL A 41 -0.04 -13.83 -6.16
C VAL A 41 -0.51 -14.09 -4.73
N TRP A 42 -1.73 -14.60 -4.58
CA TRP A 42 -2.37 -14.73 -3.27
C TRP A 42 -1.86 -15.96 -2.52
N ILE A 43 -1.40 -15.74 -1.27
CA ILE A 43 -0.97 -16.81 -0.38
C ILE A 43 -2.14 -17.73 -0.05
N ASN A 44 -1.85 -19.03 0.08
CA ASN A 44 -2.84 -19.97 0.56
C ASN A 44 -3.20 -19.67 2.03
N PRO A 45 -4.49 -19.62 2.40
CA PRO A 45 -4.89 -19.39 3.80
C PRO A 45 -4.23 -20.29 4.82
N SER A 46 -3.93 -21.55 4.46
CA SER A 46 -3.23 -22.50 5.35
C SER A 46 -1.79 -22.09 5.68
N GLU A 47 -1.17 -21.24 4.87
CA GLU A 47 0.20 -20.76 5.03
C GLU A 47 0.26 -19.40 5.75
N ILE A 48 -0.90 -18.78 5.97
CA ILE A 48 -1.00 -17.53 6.74
C ILE A 48 -0.80 -17.88 8.23
N PRO A 49 0.01 -17.10 8.97
CA PRO A 49 0.21 -17.29 10.39
C PRO A 49 -1.11 -17.41 11.15
N MET A 50 -1.12 -18.30 12.15
CA MET A 50 -2.26 -18.53 13.04
C MET A 50 -3.53 -19.06 12.36
N ASN A 51 -3.43 -19.62 11.14
CA ASN A 51 -4.59 -20.21 10.46
C ASN A 51 -5.26 -21.32 11.28
N GLY A 52 -4.48 -22.10 12.05
CA GLY A 52 -5.02 -23.14 12.93
C GLY A 52 -5.96 -22.61 14.01
N ASP A 53 -5.77 -21.35 14.45
CA ASP A 53 -6.58 -20.70 15.47
C ASP A 53 -7.73 -19.88 14.85
N TYR A 54 -7.48 -19.21 13.73
CA TYR A 54 -8.40 -18.24 13.14
C TYR A 54 -9.16 -18.75 11.92
N HIS A 55 -8.71 -19.81 11.27
CA HIS A 55 -9.36 -20.39 10.08
C HIS A 55 -9.63 -19.34 8.99
N TRP A 56 -8.53 -18.68 8.52
CA TRP A 56 -8.62 -17.62 7.53
C TRP A 56 -9.43 -18.01 6.30
N SER A 57 -10.31 -17.14 5.86
CA SER A 57 -11.05 -17.33 4.61
C SER A 57 -10.13 -17.28 3.38
N ALA A 58 -10.59 -17.80 2.26
CA ALA A 58 -9.90 -17.60 0.99
C ALA A 58 -9.84 -16.11 0.62
N ALA A 59 -8.75 -15.71 -0.05
CA ALA A 59 -8.61 -14.36 -0.57
C ALA A 59 -9.71 -14.04 -1.59
N ASN A 60 -10.33 -12.87 -1.45
CA ASN A 60 -11.27 -12.33 -2.43
C ASN A 60 -10.69 -11.01 -2.97
N PRO A 61 -9.83 -11.08 -4.01
CA PRO A 61 -9.11 -9.92 -4.48
C PRO A 61 -10.01 -8.92 -5.18
N THR A 62 -9.78 -7.64 -4.89
CA THR A 62 -10.37 -6.51 -5.62
C THR A 62 -9.26 -5.71 -6.28
N VAL A 63 -9.48 -5.27 -7.51
CA VAL A 63 -8.56 -4.36 -8.19
C VAL A 63 -8.65 -3.00 -7.50
N SER A 64 -7.52 -2.51 -7.03
CA SER A 64 -7.40 -1.18 -6.46
C SER A 64 -6.66 -0.28 -7.44
N GLY A 65 -7.21 0.87 -7.76
CA GLY A 65 -6.54 1.86 -8.62
C GLY A 65 -5.29 2.49 -7.97
N ARG A 66 -5.08 2.28 -6.68
CA ARG A 66 -3.86 2.61 -5.94
C ARG A 66 -3.62 1.53 -4.90
N ALA A 67 -2.40 1.09 -4.80
CA ALA A 67 -2.02 0.06 -3.84
C ALA A 67 -2.40 0.47 -2.43
N ALA A 68 -3.25 -0.32 -1.81
CA ALA A 68 -3.65 -0.15 -0.43
C ALA A 68 -2.77 -1.02 0.48
N PHE A 69 -1.44 -0.90 0.35
CA PHE A 69 -0.51 -1.52 1.30
C PHE A 69 -0.77 -0.97 2.70
N LEU A 70 -0.91 -1.85 3.68
CA LEU A 70 -1.25 -1.45 5.04
C LEU A 70 -0.12 -0.63 5.66
N SER A 71 1.14 -0.96 5.34
CA SER A 71 2.32 -0.16 5.71
C SER A 71 2.20 1.30 5.29
N MET A 72 1.73 1.55 4.06
CA MET A 72 1.50 2.92 3.56
C MET A 72 0.36 3.64 4.28
N ARG A 73 -0.68 2.90 4.65
CA ARG A 73 -1.83 3.48 5.36
C ARG A 73 -1.48 3.90 6.79
N LEU A 74 -0.58 3.14 7.42
CA LEU A 74 -0.16 3.40 8.80
C LEU A 74 0.99 4.42 8.85
N CYS A 75 1.95 4.33 7.95
CA CYS A 75 3.21 5.08 8.03
C CYS A 75 3.36 6.18 6.95
N GLY A 76 2.33 6.38 6.13
CA GLY A 76 2.36 7.34 5.02
C GLY A 76 2.80 6.70 3.69
N SER A 77 2.44 7.35 2.61
CA SER A 77 2.71 6.86 1.25
C SER A 77 4.08 7.35 0.76
N PRO A 78 4.85 6.51 0.05
CA PRO A 78 6.03 6.95 -0.65
C PRO A 78 5.69 7.92 -1.80
N SER A 79 6.69 8.50 -2.41
CA SER A 79 6.53 9.34 -3.59
C SER A 79 5.71 8.61 -4.67
N ALA A 80 4.83 9.33 -5.35
CA ALA A 80 4.02 8.79 -6.45
C ALA A 80 4.86 8.14 -7.57
N ALA A 81 6.11 8.57 -7.74
CA ALA A 81 7.02 8.04 -8.75
C ALA A 81 7.41 6.58 -8.54
N VAL A 82 7.33 6.07 -7.32
CA VAL A 82 7.69 4.67 -6.99
C VAL A 82 6.46 3.77 -6.79
N LEU A 83 5.25 4.32 -6.90
CA LEU A 83 4.03 3.50 -6.73
C LEU A 83 3.85 2.52 -7.89
N PRO A 84 3.32 1.31 -7.61
CA PRO A 84 3.03 0.35 -8.67
C PRO A 84 1.96 0.89 -9.63
N PRO A 85 2.13 0.71 -10.94
CA PRO A 85 1.14 1.11 -11.94
C PRO A 85 -0.13 0.25 -11.90
N ALA A 86 -0.04 -0.99 -11.41
CA ALA A 86 -1.18 -1.84 -11.15
C ALA A 86 -1.11 -2.42 -9.73
N SER A 87 -2.24 -2.51 -9.06
CA SER A 87 -2.30 -3.08 -7.71
C SER A 87 -3.65 -3.72 -7.44
N ALA A 88 -3.66 -4.68 -6.53
CA ALA A 88 -4.83 -5.34 -6.02
C ALA A 88 -4.69 -5.58 -4.51
N ILE A 89 -5.81 -5.72 -3.83
CA ILE A 89 -5.89 -6.01 -2.41
C ILE A 89 -6.87 -7.16 -2.19
N ALA A 90 -6.53 -8.05 -1.27
CA ALA A 90 -7.44 -9.06 -0.74
C ALA A 90 -7.51 -8.93 0.77
N THR A 91 -8.70 -9.03 1.32
CA THR A 91 -8.93 -9.04 2.77
C THR A 91 -9.48 -10.39 3.16
N GLN A 92 -8.90 -10.97 4.20
CA GLN A 92 -9.34 -12.21 4.81
C GLN A 92 -9.67 -11.93 6.27
N ILE A 93 -10.82 -12.38 6.71
CA ILE A 93 -11.33 -12.13 8.06
C ILE A 93 -11.57 -13.47 8.73
N ALA A 94 -11.08 -13.62 9.95
CA ALA A 94 -11.43 -14.75 10.78
C ALA A 94 -12.84 -14.57 11.35
N PRO A 95 -13.77 -15.50 11.12
CA PRO A 95 -15.13 -15.39 11.64
C PRO A 95 -15.13 -15.27 13.16
N GLY A 96 -15.85 -14.29 13.69
CA GLY A 96 -16.05 -14.11 15.14
C GLY A 96 -14.82 -13.65 15.93
N THR A 97 -13.75 -13.21 15.26
CA THR A 97 -12.53 -12.73 15.92
C THR A 97 -12.24 -11.27 15.63
N ALA A 98 -11.40 -10.68 16.47
CA ALA A 98 -10.88 -9.33 16.32
C ALA A 98 -9.56 -9.30 15.51
N ALA A 99 -9.34 -10.29 14.66
CA ALA A 99 -8.16 -10.41 13.80
C ALA A 99 -8.54 -10.27 12.33
N SER A 100 -7.63 -9.77 11.53
CA SER A 100 -7.80 -9.63 10.08
C SER A 100 -6.49 -9.79 9.34
N VAL A 101 -6.57 -10.27 8.11
CA VAL A 101 -5.44 -10.34 7.20
C VAL A 101 -5.75 -9.50 5.97
N VAL A 102 -4.78 -8.70 5.58
CA VAL A 102 -4.80 -7.95 4.32
C VAL A 102 -3.56 -8.34 3.54
N GLN A 103 -3.76 -8.85 2.33
CA GLN A 103 -2.67 -9.00 1.37
C GLN A 103 -2.84 -7.96 0.26
N ALA A 104 -1.79 -7.21 -0.01
CA ALA A 104 -1.72 -6.25 -1.11
C ALA A 104 -0.61 -6.67 -2.07
N ALA A 105 -0.84 -6.49 -3.36
CA ALA A 105 0.16 -6.77 -4.38
C ALA A 105 0.23 -5.63 -5.38
N GLY A 106 1.44 -5.30 -5.82
CA GLY A 106 1.71 -4.32 -6.86
C GLY A 106 2.55 -4.93 -7.97
N GLN A 107 2.23 -4.59 -9.23
CA GLN A 107 2.86 -5.13 -10.41
C GLN A 107 3.46 -4.01 -11.25
N TRP A 108 4.73 -4.16 -11.64
CA TRP A 108 5.40 -3.35 -12.64
C TRP A 108 5.44 -4.05 -13.99
N PRO A 109 5.61 -3.31 -15.10
CA PRO A 109 5.82 -3.91 -16.41
C PRO A 109 6.99 -4.90 -16.42
N GLU A 110 6.93 -5.87 -17.32
CA GLU A 110 8.00 -6.84 -17.49
C GLU A 110 9.34 -6.14 -17.78
N GLY A 111 10.39 -6.54 -17.08
CA GLY A 111 11.70 -5.90 -17.14
C GLY A 111 11.90 -4.68 -16.23
N ALA A 112 10.84 -4.17 -15.60
CA ALA A 112 10.93 -3.04 -14.66
C ALA A 112 11.07 -3.53 -13.20
N THR A 113 11.97 -4.48 -12.95
CA THR A 113 12.23 -5.05 -11.61
C THR A 113 12.74 -4.01 -10.62
N ASP A 114 13.47 -3.00 -11.10
CA ASP A 114 13.97 -1.90 -10.28
C ASP A 114 12.84 -1.11 -9.61
N GLY A 115 11.68 -0.99 -10.27
CA GLY A 115 10.51 -0.31 -9.72
C GLY A 115 9.97 -1.00 -8.46
N ALA A 116 9.87 -2.32 -8.47
CA ALA A 116 9.42 -3.11 -7.33
C ALA A 116 10.40 -3.00 -6.15
N SER A 117 11.70 -3.10 -6.43
CA SER A 117 12.77 -2.96 -5.43
C SER A 117 12.84 -1.55 -4.85
N ALA A 118 12.69 -0.53 -5.69
CA ALA A 118 12.64 0.87 -5.24
C ALA A 118 11.43 1.13 -4.33
N PHE A 119 10.27 0.59 -4.69
CA PHE A 119 9.07 0.67 -3.87
C PHE A 119 9.25 -0.02 -2.51
N GLN A 120 9.77 -1.25 -2.49
CA GLN A 120 10.05 -1.97 -1.25
C GLN A 120 11.01 -1.18 -0.35
N SER A 121 12.08 -0.64 -0.93
CA SER A 121 13.06 0.18 -0.20
C SER A 121 12.41 1.45 0.38
N ALA A 122 11.51 2.08 -0.35
CA ALA A 122 10.77 3.24 0.13
C ALA A 122 9.82 2.88 1.28
N ILE A 123 9.08 1.77 1.20
CA ILE A 123 8.25 1.27 2.31
C ILE A 123 9.11 0.99 3.55
N ARG A 124 10.23 0.28 3.38
CA ARG A 124 11.14 -0.02 4.48
C ARG A 124 11.68 1.25 5.15
N SER A 125 12.03 2.26 4.35
CA SER A 125 12.44 3.57 4.86
C SER A 125 11.34 4.25 5.66
N GLN A 126 10.11 4.24 5.15
CA GLN A 126 8.97 4.83 5.87
C GLN A 126 8.70 4.14 7.20
N LEU A 127 8.78 2.81 7.26
CA LEU A 127 8.62 2.06 8.51
C LEU A 127 9.64 2.48 9.57
N ASN A 128 10.89 2.79 9.20
CA ASN A 128 11.90 3.28 10.13
C ASN A 128 11.55 4.66 10.74
N TYR A 129 10.81 5.49 10.03
CA TYR A 129 10.39 6.82 10.49
C TYR A 129 8.94 6.86 10.97
N CYS A 130 8.27 5.73 11.01
CA CYS A 130 6.86 5.60 11.34
C CYS A 130 6.49 5.83 12.82
N PRO A 131 7.34 5.49 13.82
CA PRO A 131 6.96 5.74 15.22
C PRO A 131 6.56 7.18 15.46
N GLY A 132 5.34 7.38 16.02
CA GLY A 132 4.74 8.70 16.23
C GLY A 132 3.96 9.26 15.03
N VAL A 133 3.85 8.52 13.92
CA VAL A 133 2.96 8.87 12.82
C VAL A 133 1.57 8.30 13.08
N GLY A 134 0.55 9.16 13.13
CA GLY A 134 -0.81 8.73 13.47
C GLY A 134 -0.85 8.03 14.82
N ASP A 135 -1.42 6.84 14.84
CA ASP A 135 -1.53 6.00 16.05
C ASP A 135 -0.41 4.95 16.18
N VAL A 136 0.66 5.02 15.37
CA VAL A 136 1.78 4.07 15.46
C VAL A 136 2.69 4.42 16.61
N ILE A 137 2.77 3.53 17.59
CA ILE A 137 3.56 3.70 18.81
C ILE A 137 5.02 3.28 18.59
N SER A 138 5.22 2.11 18.01
CA SER A 138 6.55 1.55 17.75
C SER A 138 6.55 0.66 16.52
N VAL A 139 7.73 0.48 15.95
CA VAL A 139 8.02 -0.44 14.84
C VAL A 139 9.26 -1.25 15.19
N ASP A 140 9.14 -2.56 15.12
CA ASP A 140 10.24 -3.50 15.16
C ASP A 140 10.45 -4.05 13.75
N LEU A 141 11.44 -3.54 13.03
CA LEU A 141 11.74 -3.90 11.65
C LEU A 141 12.86 -4.95 11.61
N ARG A 142 12.56 -6.11 11.05
CA ARG A 142 13.46 -7.25 10.95
C ARG A 142 13.79 -7.54 9.49
N PRO A 143 15.07 -7.47 9.08
CA PRO A 143 15.48 -7.89 7.75
C PRO A 143 15.29 -9.41 7.59
N ALA A 144 14.83 -9.83 6.42
CA ALA A 144 14.81 -11.25 6.11
C ALA A 144 16.24 -11.81 6.02
N PRO A 145 16.45 -13.08 6.35
CA PRO A 145 17.72 -13.75 6.10
C PRO A 145 18.08 -13.78 4.60
N SER A 146 17.10 -13.70 3.75
CA SER A 146 17.22 -13.59 2.30
C SER A 146 16.93 -12.16 1.86
N TRP A 147 17.68 -11.67 0.94
CA TRP A 147 17.82 -10.33 0.37
C TRP A 147 16.57 -9.69 -0.26
N TYR A 148 15.46 -10.39 -0.41
CA TYR A 148 14.26 -9.87 -1.11
C TYR A 148 13.05 -9.64 -0.22
N GLY A 149 13.19 -9.60 1.10
CA GLY A 149 12.06 -9.36 1.98
C GLY A 149 12.42 -8.71 3.30
N PHE A 150 11.40 -8.34 4.04
CA PHE A 150 11.49 -7.94 5.45
C PHE A 150 10.19 -8.27 6.18
N ALA A 151 10.30 -8.41 7.50
CA ALA A 151 9.16 -8.43 8.40
C ALA A 151 9.19 -7.22 9.32
N ALA A 152 8.02 -6.76 9.76
CA ALA A 152 7.90 -5.70 10.76
C ALA A 152 6.73 -5.99 11.70
N THR A 153 6.88 -5.58 12.97
CA THR A 153 5.79 -5.59 13.93
C THR A 153 5.54 -4.15 14.37
N LEU A 154 4.30 -3.70 14.23
CA LEU A 154 3.85 -2.38 14.63
C LEU A 154 2.93 -2.51 15.83
N LEU A 155 3.17 -1.71 16.87
CA LEU A 155 2.19 -1.47 17.92
C LEU A 155 1.42 -0.20 17.60
N VAL A 156 0.11 -0.30 17.58
CA VAL A 156 -0.79 0.77 17.18
C VAL A 156 -1.77 1.06 18.32
N GLY A 157 -1.97 2.33 18.65
CA GLY A 157 -2.87 2.79 19.69
C GLY A 157 -2.67 4.26 20.01
N LYS A 158 -3.65 4.86 20.65
CA LYS A 158 -3.59 6.28 21.03
C LYS A 158 -2.66 6.54 22.22
N GLU A 159 -2.50 5.57 23.09
CA GLU A 159 -1.70 5.65 24.28
C GLU A 159 -0.49 4.71 24.18
N ARG A 160 0.69 5.23 24.48
CA ARG A 160 1.96 4.50 24.32
C ARG A 160 2.01 3.21 25.14
N ASP A 161 1.42 3.25 26.33
CA ASP A 161 1.45 2.12 27.27
C ASP A 161 0.23 1.18 27.11
N ASN A 162 -0.69 1.52 26.21
CA ASN A 162 -1.90 0.75 25.99
C ASN A 162 -2.18 0.59 24.48
N PRO A 163 -1.38 -0.18 23.74
CA PRO A 163 -1.62 -0.44 22.32
C PRO A 163 -2.93 -1.20 22.14
N THR A 164 -3.73 -0.78 21.18
CA THR A 164 -5.04 -1.39 20.86
C THR A 164 -4.94 -2.48 19.79
N SER A 165 -3.84 -2.49 19.02
CA SER A 165 -3.59 -3.52 18.02
C SER A 165 -2.10 -3.75 17.81
N GLU A 166 -1.80 -4.96 17.34
CA GLU A 166 -0.49 -5.38 16.89
C GLU A 166 -0.61 -5.81 15.42
N VAL A 167 0.25 -5.25 14.58
CA VAL A 167 0.22 -5.47 13.13
C VAL A 167 1.54 -6.09 12.71
N HIS A 168 1.48 -7.31 12.15
CA HIS A 168 2.63 -8.03 11.61
C HIS A 168 2.63 -7.88 10.09
N ILE A 169 3.66 -7.24 9.55
CA ILE A 169 3.83 -6.99 8.12
C ILE A 169 4.96 -7.87 7.59
N TYR A 170 4.68 -8.56 6.49
CA TYR A 170 5.63 -9.33 5.70
C TYR A 170 5.62 -8.77 4.28
N ASN A 171 6.76 -8.34 3.78
CA ASN A 171 6.86 -7.73 2.46
C ASN A 171 7.96 -8.41 1.65
N VAL A 172 7.64 -8.80 0.42
CA VAL A 172 8.56 -9.50 -0.48
C VAL A 172 8.56 -8.90 -1.88
N VAL A 173 9.73 -8.90 -2.50
CA VAL A 173 9.95 -8.65 -3.92
C VAL A 173 10.88 -9.73 -4.43
N PRO A 174 10.37 -10.87 -4.93
CA PRO A 174 11.24 -11.89 -5.46
C PRO A 174 12.01 -11.39 -6.69
N PRO A 175 13.22 -11.90 -6.91
CA PRO A 175 14.02 -11.53 -8.06
C PRO A 175 13.24 -11.71 -9.37
N GLU A 176 13.48 -10.80 -10.31
CA GLU A 176 12.92 -10.87 -11.67
C GLU A 176 11.38 -10.92 -11.75
N SER A 177 10.67 -10.85 -10.61
CA SER A 177 9.19 -10.93 -10.63
C SER A 177 8.53 -9.63 -11.09
N GLY A 178 9.16 -8.47 -10.84
CA GLY A 178 8.53 -7.17 -11.02
C GLY A 178 7.28 -6.99 -10.18
N THR A 179 7.09 -7.83 -9.16
CA THR A 179 5.92 -7.85 -8.28
C THR A 179 6.36 -7.67 -6.84
N VAL A 180 5.66 -6.81 -6.12
CA VAL A 180 5.74 -6.73 -4.65
C VAL A 180 4.49 -7.35 -4.04
N SER A 181 4.63 -8.10 -2.98
CA SER A 181 3.51 -8.57 -2.16
C SER A 181 3.74 -8.22 -0.70
N GLU A 182 2.71 -7.72 -0.06
CA GLU A 182 2.67 -7.43 1.37
C GLU A 182 1.52 -8.19 2.02
N LEU A 183 1.83 -8.97 3.03
CA LEU A 183 0.87 -9.61 3.93
C LEU A 183 0.90 -8.86 5.25
N ALA A 184 -0.25 -8.37 5.70
CA ALA A 184 -0.41 -7.74 7.00
C ALA A 184 -1.45 -8.48 7.82
N VAL A 185 -1.05 -8.99 8.98
CA VAL A 185 -1.93 -9.64 9.96
C VAL A 185 -2.11 -8.68 11.12
N THR A 186 -3.36 -8.30 11.37
CA THR A 186 -3.72 -7.43 12.49
C THR A 186 -4.42 -8.25 13.55
N VAL A 187 -3.96 -8.14 14.79
CA VAL A 187 -4.61 -8.70 15.97
C VAL A 187 -4.94 -7.58 16.95
N LEU A 188 -6.17 -7.57 17.46
CA LEU A 188 -6.56 -6.62 18.49
C LEU A 188 -6.02 -7.06 19.85
N ARG A 189 -5.63 -6.09 20.65
CA ARG A 189 -5.20 -6.26 22.03
C ARG A 189 -6.30 -5.77 22.95
N THR A 190 -6.53 -6.49 24.03
CA THR A 190 -7.46 -6.11 25.09
C THR A 190 -6.69 -5.68 26.33
N GLY A 191 -6.45 -4.38 26.45
CA GLY A 191 -5.79 -3.80 27.64
C GLY A 191 -4.37 -4.36 27.86
N ALA A 192 -4.06 -4.68 29.11
CA ALA A 192 -2.76 -5.22 29.52
C ALA A 192 -2.58 -6.73 29.24
N GLU A 193 -3.53 -7.39 28.62
CA GLU A 193 -3.43 -8.80 28.26
C GLU A 193 -2.25 -9.03 27.30
N PRO A 194 -1.55 -10.17 27.42
CA PRO A 194 -0.53 -10.55 26.45
C PRO A 194 -1.08 -10.55 25.03
N SER A 195 -0.24 -10.23 24.04
CA SER A 195 -0.64 -10.30 22.65
C SER A 195 -1.14 -11.72 22.34
N PRO A 196 -2.29 -11.87 21.64
CA PRO A 196 -2.73 -13.16 21.16
C PRO A 196 -1.83 -13.73 20.05
N TRP A 197 -0.89 -12.92 19.57
CA TRP A 197 0.05 -13.34 18.53
C TRP A 197 0.94 -14.48 19.02
N LYS A 198 0.96 -15.58 18.25
CA LYS A 198 1.89 -16.67 18.46
C LYS A 198 3.12 -16.45 17.58
N PRO A 199 4.33 -16.44 18.15
CA PRO A 199 5.55 -16.27 17.36
C PRO A 199 5.63 -17.28 16.22
N VAL A 200 5.94 -16.78 15.03
CA VAL A 200 6.19 -17.59 13.83
C VAL A 200 7.56 -17.24 13.29
N ASP A 201 8.17 -18.15 12.56
CA ASP A 201 9.40 -17.87 11.84
C ASP A 201 9.13 -16.97 10.64
N ASP A 202 9.61 -15.73 10.68
CA ASP A 202 9.46 -14.75 9.62
C ASP A 202 9.92 -15.30 8.26
N ALA A 203 11.01 -16.08 8.23
CA ALA A 203 11.53 -16.63 6.98
C ALA A 203 10.56 -17.63 6.34
N THR A 204 9.81 -18.37 7.15
CA THR A 204 8.78 -19.30 6.66
C THR A 204 7.63 -18.52 6.01
N VAL A 205 7.14 -17.46 6.65
CA VAL A 205 6.05 -16.64 6.11
C VAL A 205 6.49 -15.91 4.84
N LEU A 206 7.68 -15.31 4.85
CA LEU A 206 8.22 -14.62 3.69
C LEU A 206 8.42 -15.56 2.50
N ARG A 207 8.86 -16.81 2.74
CA ARG A 207 8.99 -17.83 1.70
C ARG A 207 7.64 -18.22 1.11
N ALA A 208 6.64 -18.48 1.96
CA ALA A 208 5.28 -18.79 1.51
C ALA A 208 4.68 -17.64 0.68
N LEU A 209 4.92 -16.38 1.08
CA LEU A 209 4.47 -15.20 0.36
C LEU A 209 5.21 -15.00 -0.97
N ALA A 210 6.49 -15.35 -1.05
CA ALA A 210 7.31 -15.22 -2.25
C ALA A 210 7.05 -16.34 -3.28
N GLN A 211 6.78 -17.55 -2.82
CA GLN A 211 6.67 -18.75 -3.66
C GLN A 211 5.75 -18.58 -4.88
N PRO A 212 4.54 -18.00 -4.77
CA PRO A 212 3.66 -17.80 -5.92
C PRO A 212 4.20 -16.83 -6.97
N LEU A 213 5.18 -16.01 -6.61
CA LEU A 213 5.76 -14.95 -7.44
C LEU A 213 7.02 -15.39 -8.17
N CYS A 214 7.61 -16.51 -7.78
CA CYS A 214 8.86 -16.99 -8.33
C CYS A 214 8.61 -17.75 -9.64
N LYS A 215 9.39 -17.43 -10.67
CA LYS A 215 9.37 -18.15 -11.96
C LYS A 215 10.13 -19.49 -11.91
N GLY A 216 10.58 -19.88 -10.73
CA GLY A 216 11.37 -21.08 -10.45
C GLY A 216 11.42 -21.33 -8.94
N SER A 217 12.55 -21.82 -8.43
CA SER A 217 12.77 -21.89 -6.99
C SER A 217 13.18 -20.53 -6.42
N CYS A 218 12.50 -20.04 -5.39
CA CYS A 218 13.01 -18.96 -4.55
C CYS A 218 14.14 -19.43 -3.61
#